data_08ac63aaa0d7ee0f1894beadffef0301
#
_entry.id   08ac63aaa0d7ee0f1894beadffef0301
#
_cell.length_a   1.000
_cell.length_b   1.000
_cell.length_c   1.000
_cell.angle_alpha   90.00
_cell.angle_beta   90.00
_cell.angle_gamma   90.00
#
_symmetry.space_group_name_H-M   'P 1'
#
loop_
_entity.id
_entity.type
_entity.pdbx_description
1 polymer ?
#
loop_
_entity_poly.entity_id
_entity_poly.type
_entity_poly.pdbx_seq_one_letter_code
_entity_poly.pdbx_strand_id
1 'polypeptide(L)'
;MRVVIATPAERTHFLNLVPLAWALRAAGHEVVVASQPELAPSVATAGLPFAPVGRDHDLRALTRRMYGLPGAGDAVDWDDERTWRMPWGVLRVHYRQVVAFWWKAMNELLVDDLVGLCRRWRPDLVVWEPTTFAGAVAAKACGAAHVRFLWSLDLFARMRGSFLERMREQPLASREDPLGEWLTGLAARYGVDF
;
A
#
# COMPACT_ATOMS: atom_id res chain seq x y z
N MET A 1 -1.28 24.16 4.38
CA MET A 1 -1.21 22.82 5.01
C MET A 1 0.11 22.15 4.66
N ARG A 2 0.61 21.30 5.55
CA ARG A 2 1.72 20.39 5.26
C ARG A 2 1.17 19.05 4.80
N VAL A 3 1.58 18.60 3.62
CA VAL A 3 1.06 17.40 2.97
C VAL A 3 2.19 16.40 2.70
N VAL A 4 2.08 15.19 3.24
CA VAL A 4 2.93 14.06 2.87
C VAL A 4 2.24 13.28 1.75
N ILE A 5 2.97 12.99 0.69
CA ILE A 5 2.54 12.06 -0.36
C ILE A 5 3.36 10.78 -0.20
N ALA A 6 2.73 9.71 0.26
CA ALA A 6 3.36 8.42 0.51
C ALA A 6 3.14 7.46 -0.67
N THR A 7 4.22 6.92 -1.22
CA THR A 7 4.19 5.97 -2.34
C THR A 7 5.38 5.00 -2.22
N PRO A 8 5.30 3.76 -2.76
CA PRO A 8 6.48 2.90 -2.85
C PRO A 8 7.45 3.43 -3.90
N ALA A 9 8.69 2.92 -3.92
CA ALA A 9 9.71 3.30 -4.90
C ALA A 9 9.42 2.71 -6.29
N GLU A 10 8.18 2.86 -6.74
CA GLU A 10 7.73 2.44 -8.06
C GLU A 10 7.39 3.67 -8.91
N ARG A 11 8.17 3.89 -9.96
CA ARG A 11 8.01 5.06 -10.83
C ARG A 11 6.60 5.21 -11.38
N THR A 12 5.97 4.11 -11.77
CA THR A 12 4.60 4.11 -12.32
C THR A 12 3.56 4.55 -11.29
N HIS A 13 3.75 4.21 -10.02
CA HIS A 13 2.90 4.66 -8.92
C HIS A 13 3.09 6.14 -8.65
N PHE A 14 4.34 6.58 -8.53
CA PHE A 14 4.70 7.96 -8.25
C PHE A 14 4.21 8.95 -9.33
N LEU A 15 4.38 8.63 -10.61
CA LEU A 15 4.05 9.56 -11.70
C LEU A 15 2.57 9.96 -11.72
N ASN A 16 1.67 9.11 -11.26
CA ASN A 16 0.24 9.43 -11.13
C ASN A 16 -0.04 10.48 -10.04
N LEU A 17 0.84 10.62 -9.05
CA LEU A 17 0.71 11.57 -7.95
C LEU A 17 1.32 12.94 -8.27
N VAL A 18 2.18 13.05 -9.28
CA VAL A 18 2.89 14.29 -9.64
C VAL A 18 1.94 15.46 -9.96
N PRO A 19 0.87 15.28 -10.76
CA PRO A 19 -0.07 16.38 -11.02
C PRO A 19 -0.74 16.90 -9.75
N LEU A 20 -1.15 16.00 -8.84
CA LEU A 20 -1.74 16.38 -7.57
C LEU A 20 -0.72 17.11 -6.68
N ALA A 21 0.52 16.63 -6.61
CA ALA A 21 1.58 17.26 -5.84
C ALA A 21 1.82 18.71 -6.29
N TRP A 22 1.88 18.93 -7.59
CA TRP A 22 2.04 20.28 -8.15
C TRP A 22 0.82 21.15 -7.95
N ALA A 23 -0.39 20.62 -8.08
CA ALA A 23 -1.62 21.37 -7.82
C ALA A 23 -1.68 21.85 -6.36
N LEU A 24 -1.31 20.99 -5.41
CA LEU A 24 -1.24 21.33 -3.98
C LEU A 24 -0.16 22.40 -3.72
N ARG A 25 1.00 22.30 -4.34
CA ARG A 25 2.07 23.32 -4.22
C ARG A 25 1.64 24.66 -4.83
N ALA A 26 1.01 24.65 -6.00
CA ALA A 26 0.48 25.86 -6.64
C ALA A 26 -0.61 26.54 -5.79
N ALA A 27 -1.36 25.75 -5.01
CA ALA A 27 -2.33 26.26 -4.04
C ALA A 27 -1.69 26.76 -2.72
N GLY A 28 -0.35 26.81 -2.64
CA GLY A 28 0.37 27.33 -1.46
C GLY A 28 0.54 26.32 -0.33
N HIS A 29 0.41 25.01 -0.60
CA HIS A 29 0.67 23.99 0.40
C HIS A 29 2.14 23.55 0.39
N GLU A 30 2.66 23.19 1.56
CA GLU A 30 3.97 22.59 1.73
C GLU A 30 3.84 21.08 1.49
N VAL A 31 4.45 20.58 0.40
CA VAL A 31 4.30 19.18 -0.03
C VAL A 31 5.65 18.50 -0.03
N VAL A 32 5.70 17.29 0.53
CA VAL A 32 6.86 16.40 0.46
C VAL A 32 6.44 15.01 0.00
N VAL A 33 7.23 14.41 -0.91
CA VAL A 33 7.07 13.02 -1.32
C VAL A 33 7.90 12.15 -0.39
N ALA A 34 7.27 11.19 0.26
CA ALA A 34 7.90 10.21 1.14
C ALA A 34 7.91 8.84 0.47
N SER A 35 9.09 8.28 0.25
CA SER A 35 9.29 6.97 -0.40
C SER A 35 10.67 6.43 -0.09
N GLN A 36 10.92 5.17 -0.50
CA GLN A 36 12.24 4.57 -0.38
C GLN A 36 13.27 5.35 -1.22
N PRO A 37 14.57 5.30 -0.85
CA PRO A 37 15.64 6.07 -1.47
C PRO A 37 15.76 5.92 -3.00
N GLU A 38 15.46 4.74 -3.55
CA GLU A 38 15.52 4.46 -5.00
C GLU A 38 14.63 5.39 -5.83
N LEU A 39 13.57 5.97 -5.24
CA LEU A 39 12.70 6.89 -5.95
C LEU A 39 13.29 8.31 -6.11
N ALA A 40 14.33 8.67 -5.36
CA ALA A 40 14.90 10.02 -5.31
C ALA A 40 15.15 10.66 -6.70
N PRO A 41 15.76 9.95 -7.69
CA PRO A 41 15.99 10.52 -9.01
C PRO A 41 14.70 10.91 -9.75
N SER A 42 13.64 10.09 -9.60
CA SER A 42 12.34 10.35 -10.24
C SER A 42 11.65 11.57 -9.61
N VAL A 43 11.73 11.69 -8.27
CA VAL A 43 11.16 12.84 -7.54
C VAL A 43 11.92 14.12 -7.87
N ALA A 44 13.25 14.07 -7.94
CA ALA A 44 14.08 15.20 -8.35
C ALA A 44 13.75 15.66 -9.79
N THR A 45 13.61 14.71 -10.72
CA THR A 45 13.22 15.02 -12.10
C THR A 45 11.83 15.70 -12.18
N ALA A 46 10.91 15.32 -11.28
CA ALA A 46 9.61 15.97 -11.18
C ALA A 46 9.66 17.32 -10.46
N GLY A 47 10.81 17.76 -9.94
CA GLY A 47 10.97 19.03 -9.23
C GLY A 47 10.25 19.10 -7.88
N LEU A 48 10.03 17.96 -7.22
CA LEU A 48 9.33 17.88 -5.95
C LEU A 48 10.28 17.66 -4.77
N PRO A 49 9.97 18.18 -3.57
CA PRO A 49 10.69 17.85 -2.36
C PRO A 49 10.57 16.38 -2.02
N PHE A 50 11.66 15.78 -1.56
CA PHE A 50 11.75 14.36 -1.23
C PHE A 50 12.20 14.13 0.21
N ALA A 51 11.52 13.23 0.90
CA ALA A 51 11.92 12.70 2.19
C ALA A 51 12.14 11.18 2.04
N PRO A 52 13.40 10.70 2.07
CA PRO A 52 13.67 9.27 2.03
C PRO A 52 13.18 8.62 3.31
N VAL A 53 12.43 7.52 3.16
CA VAL A 53 11.88 6.71 4.27
C VAL A 53 12.00 5.24 3.93
N GLY A 54 12.35 4.45 4.94
CA GLY A 54 12.50 3.01 4.79
C GLY A 54 13.73 2.58 3.98
N ARG A 55 13.64 1.37 3.45
CA ARG A 55 14.69 0.72 2.65
C ARG A 55 14.15 0.31 1.31
N ASP A 56 15.01 0.33 0.30
CA ASP A 56 14.66 -0.12 -1.05
C ASP A 56 14.21 -1.57 -1.04
N HIS A 57 13.28 -1.88 -1.94
CA HIS A 57 12.79 -3.23 -2.16
C HIS A 57 13.17 -3.70 -3.57
N ASP A 58 13.49 -4.99 -3.70
CA ASP A 58 13.68 -5.61 -5.02
C ASP A 58 12.35 -6.20 -5.50
N LEU A 59 11.55 -5.39 -6.22
CA LEU A 59 10.28 -5.83 -6.77
C LEU A 59 10.44 -7.05 -7.69
N ARG A 60 11.53 -7.12 -8.45
CA ARG A 60 11.79 -8.27 -9.33
C ARG A 60 12.07 -9.54 -8.52
N ALA A 61 12.81 -9.44 -7.42
CA ALA A 61 13.02 -10.57 -6.52
C ALA A 61 11.72 -10.97 -5.81
N LEU A 62 10.91 -10.01 -5.37
CA LEU A 62 9.59 -10.26 -4.79
C LEU A 62 8.67 -10.99 -5.79
N THR A 63 8.59 -10.50 -7.02
CA THR A 63 7.82 -11.12 -8.10
C THR A 63 8.28 -12.55 -8.40
N ARG A 64 9.60 -12.75 -8.55
CA ARG A 64 10.15 -14.11 -8.74
C ARG A 64 9.81 -15.06 -7.58
N ARG A 65 9.87 -14.57 -6.34
CA ARG A 65 9.49 -15.36 -5.16
C ARG A 65 8.01 -15.74 -5.19
N MET A 66 7.15 -14.79 -5.50
CA MET A 66 5.71 -15.02 -5.55
C MET A 66 5.34 -16.06 -6.62
N TYR A 67 5.84 -15.90 -7.85
CA TYR A 67 5.53 -16.81 -8.97
C TYR A 67 6.36 -18.10 -8.97
N GLY A 68 7.45 -18.18 -8.23
CA GLY A 68 8.27 -19.38 -8.07
C GLY A 68 7.78 -20.36 -7.00
N LEU A 69 6.71 -20.04 -6.27
CA LEU A 69 6.18 -20.92 -5.23
C LEU A 69 5.32 -22.05 -5.83
N PRO A 70 5.37 -23.28 -5.26
CA PRO A 70 4.45 -24.34 -5.64
C PRO A 70 2.99 -23.87 -5.51
N GLY A 71 2.21 -24.04 -6.56
CA GLY A 71 0.81 -23.59 -6.61
C GLY A 71 0.62 -22.10 -6.95
N ALA A 72 1.71 -21.37 -7.23
CA ALA A 72 1.61 -20.00 -7.73
C ALA A 72 1.11 -19.92 -9.19
N GLY A 73 0.84 -21.05 -9.86
CA GLY A 73 0.18 -21.15 -11.16
C GLY A 73 0.38 -19.98 -12.14
N ASP A 74 -0.34 -19.93 -13.20
CA ASP A 74 -0.46 -18.73 -14.03
C ASP A 74 -0.94 -17.56 -13.19
N ALA A 75 -0.44 -16.36 -13.48
CA ALA A 75 -0.81 -15.14 -12.75
C ALA A 75 -2.32 -15.05 -12.59
N VAL A 76 -2.79 -15.00 -11.34
CA VAL A 76 -4.23 -14.91 -11.06
C VAL A 76 -4.71 -13.54 -11.55
N ASP A 77 -5.56 -13.53 -12.54
CA ASP A 77 -6.25 -12.33 -12.99
C ASP A 77 -7.37 -11.98 -11.98
N TRP A 78 -7.09 -11.03 -11.12
CA TRP A 78 -8.02 -10.60 -10.07
C TRP A 78 -9.23 -9.83 -10.61
N ASP A 79 -9.20 -9.42 -11.86
CA ASP A 79 -10.33 -8.81 -12.56
C ASP A 79 -11.25 -9.83 -13.23
N ASP A 80 -10.78 -11.05 -13.44
CA ASP A 80 -11.57 -12.11 -14.01
C ASP A 80 -12.55 -12.67 -12.97
N GLU A 81 -13.84 -12.66 -13.31
CA GLU A 81 -14.88 -13.26 -12.46
C GLU A 81 -14.64 -14.75 -12.19
N ARG A 82 -13.95 -15.46 -13.08
CA ARG A 82 -13.58 -16.87 -12.88
C ARG A 82 -12.67 -17.06 -11.68
N THR A 83 -11.81 -16.10 -11.37
CA THR A 83 -10.94 -16.11 -10.19
C THR A 83 -11.76 -16.28 -8.90
N TRP A 84 -12.89 -15.59 -8.80
CA TRP A 84 -13.75 -15.63 -7.61
C TRP A 84 -14.60 -16.90 -7.52
N ARG A 85 -14.67 -17.68 -8.60
CA ARG A 85 -15.30 -19.01 -8.64
C ARG A 85 -14.36 -20.16 -8.31
N MET A 86 -13.06 -19.89 -8.11
CA MET A 86 -12.09 -20.89 -7.69
C MET A 86 -12.51 -21.55 -6.35
N PRO A 87 -12.12 -22.81 -6.12
CA PRO A 87 -12.27 -23.44 -4.80
C PRO A 87 -11.65 -22.57 -3.70
N TRP A 88 -12.34 -22.42 -2.58
CA TRP A 88 -11.91 -21.54 -1.49
C TRP A 88 -10.46 -21.77 -1.06
N GLY A 89 -10.03 -23.05 -0.94
CA GLY A 89 -8.65 -23.36 -0.56
C GLY A 89 -7.60 -22.77 -1.51
N VAL A 90 -7.89 -22.75 -2.81
CA VAL A 90 -7.01 -22.17 -3.84
C VAL A 90 -7.04 -20.64 -3.75
N LEU A 91 -8.22 -20.02 -3.77
CA LEU A 91 -8.39 -18.58 -3.67
C LEU A 91 -7.70 -18.01 -2.43
N ARG A 92 -7.85 -18.65 -1.28
CA ARG A 92 -7.23 -18.27 -0.01
C ARG A 92 -5.71 -18.27 -0.09
N VAL A 93 -5.11 -19.30 -0.70
CA VAL A 93 -3.65 -19.39 -0.86
C VAL A 93 -3.13 -18.25 -1.74
N HIS A 94 -3.76 -18.00 -2.88
CA HIS A 94 -3.36 -16.90 -3.78
C HIS A 94 -3.50 -15.53 -3.11
N TYR A 95 -4.61 -15.28 -2.43
CA TYR A 95 -4.83 -14.00 -1.74
C TYR A 95 -3.80 -13.78 -0.62
N ARG A 96 -3.48 -14.84 0.15
CA ARG A 96 -2.42 -14.78 1.18
C ARG A 96 -1.05 -14.45 0.56
N GLN A 97 -0.74 -15.01 -0.61
CA GLN A 97 0.49 -14.70 -1.34
C GLN A 97 0.56 -13.24 -1.76
N VAL A 98 -0.53 -12.68 -2.32
CA VAL A 98 -0.61 -11.26 -2.68
C VAL A 98 -0.38 -10.38 -1.44
N VAL A 99 -1.06 -10.68 -0.34
CA VAL A 99 -0.87 -9.93 0.91
C VAL A 99 0.57 -10.01 1.40
N ALA A 100 1.16 -11.20 1.44
CA ALA A 100 2.49 -11.41 2.01
C ALA A 100 3.62 -10.82 1.14
N PHE A 101 3.58 -11.05 -0.18
CA PHE A 101 4.69 -10.73 -1.08
C PHE A 101 4.59 -9.35 -1.71
N TRP A 102 3.36 -8.79 -1.86
CA TRP A 102 3.19 -7.45 -2.39
C TRP A 102 2.97 -6.44 -1.27
N TRP A 103 1.84 -6.50 -0.60
CA TRP A 103 1.46 -5.42 0.31
C TRP A 103 2.30 -5.41 1.58
N LYS A 104 2.40 -6.55 2.26
CA LYS A 104 3.18 -6.62 3.50
C LYS A 104 4.65 -6.32 3.26
N ALA A 105 5.28 -6.96 2.28
CA ALA A 105 6.71 -6.79 2.01
C ALA A 105 7.08 -5.34 1.68
N MET A 106 6.26 -4.64 0.88
CA MET A 106 6.51 -3.24 0.50
C MET A 106 6.29 -2.28 1.68
N ASN A 107 5.24 -2.48 2.45
CA ASN A 107 4.86 -1.57 3.52
C ASN A 107 5.72 -1.73 4.79
N GLU A 108 6.12 -2.96 5.14
CA GLU A 108 6.98 -3.21 6.30
C GLU A 108 8.37 -2.58 6.17
N LEU A 109 8.87 -2.37 4.97
CA LEU A 109 10.14 -1.69 4.71
C LEU A 109 10.05 -0.15 4.87
N LEU A 110 8.85 0.40 4.85
CA LEU A 110 8.55 1.82 4.75
C LEU A 110 7.97 2.41 6.04
N VAL A 111 7.16 1.63 6.76
CA VAL A 111 6.24 2.16 7.77
C VAL A 111 6.93 2.82 8.97
N ASP A 112 8.01 2.25 9.49
CA ASP A 112 8.67 2.77 10.70
C ASP A 112 9.20 4.20 10.47
N ASP A 113 9.92 4.40 9.38
CA ASP A 113 10.48 5.71 9.04
C ASP A 113 9.40 6.71 8.62
N LEU A 114 8.34 6.23 7.92
CA LEU A 114 7.21 7.07 7.54
C LEU A 114 6.45 7.59 8.77
N VAL A 115 6.18 6.73 9.76
CA VAL A 115 5.60 7.14 11.05
C VAL A 115 6.52 8.11 11.76
N GLY A 116 7.83 7.84 11.79
CA GLY A 116 8.84 8.73 12.35
C GLY A 116 8.84 10.11 11.67
N LEU A 117 8.79 10.15 10.34
CA LEU A 117 8.68 11.39 9.57
C LEU A 117 7.39 12.15 9.95
N CYS A 118 6.24 11.50 9.92
CA CYS A 118 4.96 12.13 10.22
C CYS A 118 4.91 12.68 11.66
N ARG A 119 5.44 11.96 12.64
CA ARG A 119 5.52 12.44 14.04
C ARG A 119 6.41 13.68 14.19
N ARG A 120 7.52 13.76 13.46
CA ARG A 120 8.44 14.92 13.51
C ARG A 120 7.93 16.10 12.70
N TRP A 121 7.50 15.85 11.46
CA TRP A 121 7.12 16.90 10.52
C TRP A 121 5.69 17.40 10.75
N ARG A 122 4.83 16.59 11.40
CA ARG A 122 3.44 16.89 11.74
C ARG A 122 2.63 17.36 10.54
N PRO A 123 2.41 16.52 9.52
CA PRO A 123 1.58 16.87 8.39
C PRO A 123 0.13 17.10 8.83
N ASP A 124 -0.58 17.94 8.12
CA ASP A 124 -2.04 18.09 8.24
C ASP A 124 -2.76 16.98 7.48
N LEU A 125 -2.14 16.52 6.38
CA LEU A 125 -2.70 15.51 5.47
C LEU A 125 -1.63 14.54 5.01
N VAL A 126 -1.96 13.25 4.99
CA VAL A 126 -1.19 12.20 4.30
C VAL A 126 -2.01 11.68 3.12
N VAL A 127 -1.51 11.89 1.91
CA VAL A 127 -2.03 11.27 0.68
C VAL A 127 -1.25 9.98 0.45
N TRP A 128 -1.94 8.86 0.29
CA TRP A 128 -1.32 7.56 0.04
C TRP A 128 -2.00 6.85 -1.13
N GLU A 129 -1.22 6.12 -1.92
CA GLU A 129 -1.71 5.42 -3.09
C GLU A 129 -2.25 4.01 -2.71
N PRO A 130 -2.98 3.30 -3.59
CA PRO A 130 -3.79 2.14 -3.22
C PRO A 130 -3.05 0.98 -2.52
N THR A 131 -1.73 0.90 -2.66
CA THR A 131 -0.93 -0.20 -2.09
C THR A 131 -0.09 0.22 -0.89
N THR A 132 0.00 1.53 -0.57
CA THR A 132 0.82 2.08 0.52
C THR A 132 0.02 2.28 1.81
N PHE A 133 -0.48 1.19 2.39
CA PHE A 133 -1.24 1.21 3.65
C PHE A 133 -0.48 1.86 4.82
N ALA A 134 0.86 1.84 4.77
CA ALA A 134 1.72 2.54 5.72
C ALA A 134 1.38 4.03 5.83
N GLY A 135 0.87 4.66 4.75
CA GLY A 135 0.43 6.06 4.77
C GLY A 135 -0.74 6.30 5.71
N ALA A 136 -1.76 5.44 5.69
CA ALA A 136 -2.88 5.54 6.60
C ALA A 136 -2.46 5.30 8.06
N VAL A 137 -1.59 4.31 8.30
CA VAL A 137 -1.04 4.03 9.65
C VAL A 137 -0.24 5.22 10.16
N ALA A 138 0.64 5.80 9.33
CA ALA A 138 1.46 6.95 9.71
C ALA A 138 0.61 8.19 10.03
N ALA A 139 -0.42 8.45 9.23
CA ALA A 139 -1.35 9.54 9.50
C ALA A 139 -2.05 9.39 10.84
N LYS A 140 -2.66 8.23 11.09
CA LYS A 140 -3.31 7.94 12.37
C LYS A 140 -2.34 8.05 13.54
N ALA A 141 -1.10 7.56 13.39
CA ALA A 141 -0.07 7.59 14.44
C ALA A 141 0.39 9.01 14.81
N CYS A 142 0.14 10.02 13.99
CA CYS A 142 0.46 11.43 14.27
C CYS A 142 -0.77 12.34 14.35
N GLY A 143 -1.99 11.81 14.21
CA GLY A 143 -3.24 12.57 14.27
C GLY A 143 -3.53 13.39 13.01
N ALA A 144 -2.90 13.09 11.87
CA ALA A 144 -3.16 13.73 10.60
C ALA A 144 -4.42 13.17 9.91
N ALA A 145 -5.07 13.99 9.09
CA ALA A 145 -6.04 13.50 8.13
C ALA A 145 -5.34 12.62 7.07
N HIS A 146 -6.07 11.69 6.47
CA HIS A 146 -5.51 10.93 5.35
C HIS A 146 -6.51 10.67 4.24
N VAL A 147 -6.02 10.53 3.03
CA VAL A 147 -6.80 10.20 1.85
C VAL A 147 -6.07 9.16 1.00
N ARG A 148 -6.81 8.18 0.53
CA ARG A 148 -6.35 7.21 -0.46
C ARG A 148 -6.57 7.76 -1.86
N PHE A 149 -5.48 8.05 -2.56
CA PHE A 149 -5.52 8.54 -3.93
C PHE A 149 -5.57 7.37 -4.90
N LEU A 150 -6.58 7.33 -5.75
CA LEU A 150 -6.75 6.29 -6.76
C LEU A 150 -6.28 6.83 -8.12
N TRP A 151 -5.46 6.06 -8.84
CA TRP A 151 -5.03 6.40 -10.21
C TRP A 151 -5.86 5.69 -11.29
N SER A 152 -6.79 4.80 -10.88
CA SER A 152 -7.71 4.08 -11.76
C SER A 152 -8.95 3.63 -10.96
N LEU A 153 -9.75 2.73 -11.53
CA LEU A 153 -10.78 2.02 -10.78
C LEU A 153 -10.15 1.28 -9.59
N ASP A 154 -10.85 1.26 -8.44
CA ASP A 154 -10.35 0.61 -7.24
C ASP A 154 -10.47 -0.93 -7.31
N LEU A 155 -9.62 -1.53 -8.12
CA LEU A 155 -9.57 -2.99 -8.29
C LEU A 155 -9.16 -3.69 -6.99
N PHE A 156 -8.33 -3.03 -6.15
CA PHE A 156 -7.92 -3.60 -4.86
C PHE A 156 -9.08 -3.66 -3.86
N ALA A 157 -9.95 -2.64 -3.83
CA ALA A 157 -11.15 -2.69 -3.00
C ALA A 157 -12.15 -3.74 -3.53
N ARG A 158 -12.31 -3.86 -4.85
CA ARG A 158 -13.12 -4.92 -5.46
C ARG A 158 -12.59 -6.30 -5.08
N MET A 159 -11.29 -6.53 -5.28
CA MET A 159 -10.63 -7.78 -4.89
C MET A 159 -10.85 -8.10 -3.41
N ARG A 160 -10.68 -7.09 -2.53
CA ARG A 160 -10.92 -7.22 -1.09
C ARG A 160 -12.37 -7.59 -0.80
N GLY A 161 -13.34 -6.89 -1.41
CA GLY A 161 -14.77 -7.15 -1.25
C GLY A 161 -15.13 -8.57 -1.64
N SER A 162 -14.74 -9.01 -2.84
CA SER A 162 -15.01 -10.36 -3.35
C SER A 162 -14.38 -11.44 -2.46
N PHE A 163 -13.15 -11.22 -1.98
CA PHE A 163 -12.51 -12.15 -1.04
C PHE A 163 -13.31 -12.30 0.26
N LEU A 164 -13.74 -11.17 0.84
CA LEU A 164 -14.51 -11.17 2.09
C LEU A 164 -15.89 -11.83 1.92
N GLU A 165 -16.55 -11.65 0.79
CA GLU A 165 -17.82 -12.34 0.47
C GLU A 165 -17.60 -13.84 0.45
N ARG A 166 -16.61 -14.33 -0.29
CA ARG A 166 -16.28 -15.76 -0.35
C ARG A 166 -15.85 -16.33 1.01
N MET A 167 -15.14 -15.55 1.81
CA MET A 167 -14.76 -15.94 3.16
C MET A 167 -15.98 -16.13 4.08
N ARG A 168 -16.97 -15.22 3.98
CA ARG A 168 -18.19 -15.29 4.82
C ARG A 168 -19.03 -16.53 4.54
N GLU A 169 -18.98 -17.08 3.33
CA GLU A 169 -19.65 -18.33 2.95
C GLU A 169 -19.04 -19.57 3.61
N GLN A 170 -17.82 -19.45 4.17
CA GLN A 170 -17.12 -20.59 4.74
C GLN A 170 -17.50 -20.83 6.21
N PRO A 171 -17.38 -22.09 6.71
CA PRO A 171 -17.44 -22.36 8.14
C PRO A 171 -16.45 -21.50 8.93
N LEU A 172 -16.81 -21.07 10.14
CA LEU A 172 -15.99 -20.18 10.98
C LEU A 172 -14.56 -20.66 11.13
N ALA A 173 -14.35 -21.95 11.33
CA ALA A 173 -13.02 -22.56 11.48
C ALA A 173 -12.13 -22.46 10.21
N SER A 174 -12.72 -22.17 9.05
CA SER A 174 -12.03 -22.04 7.75
C SER A 174 -11.87 -20.60 7.30
N ARG A 175 -12.38 -19.64 8.08
CA ARG A 175 -12.26 -18.22 7.77
C ARG A 175 -10.89 -17.70 8.16
N GLU A 176 -10.32 -16.91 7.27
CA GLU A 176 -9.01 -16.29 7.44
C GLU A 176 -9.00 -14.97 6.67
N ASP A 177 -8.56 -13.91 7.31
CA ASP A 177 -8.45 -12.59 6.71
C ASP A 177 -6.99 -12.10 6.78
N PRO A 178 -6.11 -12.56 5.87
CA PRO A 178 -4.68 -12.24 5.95
C PRO A 178 -4.38 -10.75 5.84
N LEU A 179 -5.19 -9.98 5.10
CA LEU A 179 -5.00 -8.53 5.01
C LEU A 179 -5.46 -7.82 6.27
N GLY A 180 -6.65 -8.14 6.77
CA GLY A 180 -7.17 -7.54 8.01
C GLY A 180 -6.31 -7.86 9.22
N GLU A 181 -5.87 -9.11 9.36
CA GLU A 181 -4.97 -9.54 10.44
C GLU A 181 -3.64 -8.79 10.40
N TRP A 182 -3.02 -8.70 9.21
CA TRP A 182 -1.77 -7.96 9.07
C TRP A 182 -1.96 -6.46 9.36
N LEU A 183 -2.98 -5.80 8.79
CA LEU A 183 -3.21 -4.37 8.99
C LEU A 183 -3.52 -4.04 10.45
N THR A 184 -4.33 -4.87 11.13
CA THR A 184 -4.60 -4.72 12.55
C THR A 184 -3.31 -4.84 13.38
N GLY A 185 -2.50 -5.86 13.11
CA GLY A 185 -1.21 -6.02 13.77
C GLY A 185 -0.24 -4.88 13.48
N LEU A 186 -0.23 -4.38 12.25
CA LEU A 186 0.60 -3.24 11.84
C LEU A 186 0.19 -1.96 12.60
N ALA A 187 -1.10 -1.66 12.63
CA ALA A 187 -1.64 -0.47 13.30
C ALA A 187 -1.40 -0.51 14.81
N ALA A 188 -1.60 -1.68 15.44
CA ALA A 188 -1.37 -1.89 16.86
C ALA A 188 0.07 -1.59 17.30
N ARG A 189 1.08 -1.81 16.43
CA ARG A 189 2.50 -1.46 16.71
C ARG A 189 2.69 0.03 17.00
N TYR A 190 1.81 0.88 16.48
CA TYR A 190 1.88 2.34 16.63
C TYR A 190 0.79 2.89 17.54
N GLY A 191 -0.01 2.02 18.19
CA GLY A 191 -1.08 2.40 19.11
C GLY A 191 -2.32 2.97 18.43
N VAL A 192 -2.59 2.54 17.18
CA VAL A 192 -3.76 3.00 16.41
C VAL A 192 -4.58 1.81 15.90
N ASP A 193 -5.84 2.06 15.59
CA ASP A 193 -6.77 1.11 14.98
C ASP A 193 -6.82 1.31 13.46
N PHE A 194 -7.12 0.22 12.72
CA PHE A 194 -7.25 0.27 11.26
C PHE A 194 -8.67 -0.07 10.82
#